data_37ae954f57421c85c90ed79c416ce5ab
#
_entry.id   37ae954f57421c85c90ed79c416ce5ab
#
_cell.length_a   1.000
_cell.length_b   1.000
_cell.length_c   1.000
_cell.angle_alpha   90.00
_cell.angle_beta   90.00
_cell.angle_gamma   90.00
#
_symmetry.space_group_name_H-M   'P 1'
#
loop_
_entity.id
_entity.type
_entity.pdbx_description
1 polymer ?
#
loop_
_entity_poly.entity_id
_entity_poly.type
_entity_poly.pdbx_seq_one_letter_code
_entity_poly.pdbx_strand_id
1 'polypeptide(L)'
;MKVLVVGGVAAGTKTAAKLKRADRNMQVTLLTKSRDISYAGCGLPYYVGGMIQEPEELIVNTPAKYAALTGVEVLTEKEVVSIDPQTKSVRAKDVKTGEEEVHNYDKLVIATGASPAVLPVKGMELGGVFTMRTPEDAVNVRAYVEEENVKKAVVVGAGFIGLEMAENLQQKGVSVTVIDFAPQILPNILDPEMAAYGKKHLLKKGIKVITGTKAEEISGDKKVSSIKTSAGVLSCGLVIMAAGIRPNTGFLENSGIEMNRGTILVDRTMKTSLTDVYAAGDCVQVVSRITGKAQWSPMGSSANLEGRTLAQILAGEQK
;
A
#
# COMPACT_ATOMS: atom_id res chain seq x y z
N MET A 1 -14.45 6.73 26.09
CA MET A 1 -13.84 5.58 25.36
C MET A 1 -12.63 6.08 24.61
N LYS A 2 -11.49 5.39 24.77
CA LYS A 2 -10.24 5.69 24.09
C LYS A 2 -10.04 4.70 22.94
N VAL A 3 -10.06 5.19 21.71
CA VAL A 3 -9.85 4.39 20.50
C VAL A 3 -8.49 4.73 19.91
N LEU A 4 -7.65 3.71 19.76
CA LEU A 4 -6.36 3.82 19.11
C LEU A 4 -6.46 3.26 17.70
N VAL A 5 -6.05 4.03 16.69
CA VAL A 5 -6.07 3.64 15.27
C VAL A 5 -4.64 3.58 14.76
N VAL A 6 -4.21 2.43 14.26
CA VAL A 6 -2.87 2.21 13.72
C VAL A 6 -2.93 2.18 12.19
N GLY A 7 -2.40 3.22 11.56
CA GLY A 7 -2.38 3.39 10.11
C GLY A 7 -3.12 4.65 9.65
N GLY A 8 -2.43 5.49 8.89
CA GLY A 8 -2.82 6.88 8.58
C GLY A 8 -3.33 7.12 7.15
N VAL A 9 -3.77 6.08 6.39
CA VAL A 9 -4.21 6.29 5.00
C VAL A 9 -5.72 6.05 4.87
N ALA A 10 -6.20 5.16 4.00
CA ALA A 10 -7.61 5.06 3.64
C ALA A 10 -8.51 4.59 4.80
N ALA A 11 -8.33 3.36 5.31
CA ALA A 11 -9.19 2.80 6.33
C ALA A 11 -9.06 3.53 7.68
N GLY A 12 -7.81 3.78 8.14
CA GLY A 12 -7.57 4.38 9.44
C GLY A 12 -8.08 5.81 9.55
N THR A 13 -7.76 6.68 8.59
CA THR A 13 -8.27 8.06 8.58
C THR A 13 -9.80 8.11 8.47
N LYS A 14 -10.38 7.22 7.65
CA LYS A 14 -11.85 7.13 7.53
C LYS A 14 -12.49 6.73 8.85
N THR A 15 -11.93 5.71 9.52
CA THR A 15 -12.43 5.24 10.83
C THR A 15 -12.33 6.35 11.88
N ALA A 16 -11.15 6.93 12.05
CA ALA A 16 -10.89 7.95 13.06
C ALA A 16 -11.80 9.19 12.91
N ALA A 17 -11.89 9.74 11.68
CA ALA A 17 -12.74 10.90 11.41
C ALA A 17 -14.25 10.59 11.61
N LYS A 18 -14.71 9.38 11.25
CA LYS A 18 -16.11 9.01 11.41
C LYS A 18 -16.47 8.80 12.88
N LEU A 19 -15.57 8.22 13.69
CA LEU A 19 -15.75 8.08 15.14
C LEU A 19 -15.91 9.45 15.82
N LYS A 20 -15.03 10.40 15.52
CA LYS A 20 -15.13 11.77 16.07
C LYS A 20 -16.38 12.51 15.63
N ARG A 21 -16.93 12.20 14.44
CA ARG A 21 -18.22 12.75 13.99
C ARG A 21 -19.40 12.14 14.72
N ALA A 22 -19.33 10.86 15.07
CA ALA A 22 -20.38 10.17 15.82
C ALA A 22 -20.40 10.61 17.30
N ASP A 23 -19.22 10.75 17.91
CA ASP A 23 -19.08 11.24 19.28
C ASP A 23 -17.84 12.13 19.42
N ARG A 24 -18.05 13.42 19.57
CA ARG A 24 -16.97 14.41 19.72
C ARG A 24 -16.16 14.25 21.01
N ASN A 25 -16.74 13.62 22.05
CA ASN A 25 -16.06 13.37 23.32
C ASN A 25 -15.19 12.13 23.31
N MET A 26 -15.33 11.28 22.30
CA MET A 26 -14.48 10.09 22.13
C MET A 26 -13.01 10.51 21.94
N GLN A 27 -12.11 9.92 22.71
CA GLN A 27 -10.68 10.11 22.53
C GLN A 27 -10.22 9.20 21.38
N VAL A 28 -9.81 9.79 20.27
CA VAL A 28 -9.34 9.05 19.10
C VAL A 28 -7.94 9.51 18.76
N THR A 29 -6.97 8.59 18.88
CA THR A 29 -5.57 8.81 18.53
C THR A 29 -5.23 7.95 17.32
N LEU A 30 -4.59 8.53 16.31
CA LEU A 30 -4.11 7.86 15.11
C LEU A 30 -2.59 7.82 15.12
N LEU A 31 -2.02 6.62 15.12
CA LEU A 31 -0.58 6.37 14.99
C LEU A 31 -0.26 5.94 13.56
N THR A 32 0.80 6.50 12.99
CA THR A 32 1.31 6.06 11.68
C THR A 32 2.83 6.18 11.60
N LYS A 33 3.45 5.18 10.97
CA LYS A 33 4.89 5.16 10.67
C LYS A 33 5.29 6.26 9.67
N SER A 34 4.39 6.59 8.74
CA SER A 34 4.65 7.59 7.70
C SER A 34 4.59 9.02 8.27
N ARG A 35 5.37 9.93 7.70
CA ARG A 35 5.24 11.38 7.88
C ARG A 35 3.91 11.89 7.35
N ASP A 36 3.46 11.34 6.22
CA ASP A 36 2.25 11.75 5.53
C ASP A 36 1.08 10.83 5.88
N ILE A 37 -0.11 11.43 5.93
CA ILE A 37 -1.40 10.73 6.08
C ILE A 37 -2.33 11.10 4.93
N SER A 38 -3.42 10.34 4.77
CA SER A 38 -4.52 10.73 3.86
C SER A 38 -4.03 11.12 2.47
N TYR A 39 -3.07 10.38 1.91
CA TYR A 39 -2.57 10.65 0.58
C TYR A 39 -3.28 9.80 -0.49
N ALA A 40 -3.24 10.30 -1.73
CA ALA A 40 -3.83 9.68 -2.90
C ALA A 40 -2.90 8.59 -3.48
N GLY A 41 -2.90 7.38 -2.90
CA GLY A 41 -2.05 6.28 -3.37
C GLY A 41 -2.23 5.93 -4.85
N CYS A 42 -3.44 6.06 -5.40
CA CYS A 42 -3.70 5.87 -6.83
C CYS A 42 -3.21 7.06 -7.70
N GLY A 43 -2.84 8.20 -7.10
CA GLY A 43 -2.29 9.36 -7.79
C GLY A 43 -0.78 9.25 -8.08
N LEU A 44 -0.08 8.35 -7.41
CA LEU A 44 1.37 8.25 -7.47
C LEU A 44 1.92 8.04 -8.89
N PRO A 45 1.40 7.09 -9.69
CA PRO A 45 1.84 6.93 -11.08
C PRO A 45 1.58 8.18 -11.93
N TYR A 46 0.46 8.88 -11.71
CA TYR A 46 0.12 10.09 -12.45
C TYR A 46 1.02 11.28 -12.11
N TYR A 47 1.53 11.34 -10.87
CA TYR A 47 2.58 12.29 -10.51
C TYR A 47 3.89 11.98 -11.22
N VAL A 48 4.29 10.70 -11.28
CA VAL A 48 5.48 10.28 -12.02
C VAL A 48 5.34 10.62 -13.50
N GLY A 49 4.17 10.42 -14.10
CA GLY A 49 3.86 10.78 -15.49
C GLY A 49 3.77 12.28 -15.77
N GLY A 50 3.65 13.12 -14.72
CA GLY A 50 3.52 14.56 -14.83
C GLY A 50 2.09 15.06 -15.09
N MET A 51 1.08 14.21 -14.95
CA MET A 51 -0.33 14.60 -14.97
C MET A 51 -0.69 15.38 -13.68
N ILE A 52 -0.22 14.90 -12.54
CA ILE A 52 -0.18 15.67 -11.28
C ILE A 52 1.16 16.39 -11.27
N GLN A 53 1.13 17.71 -11.06
CA GLN A 53 2.33 18.54 -11.21
C GLN A 53 3.10 18.65 -9.90
N GLU A 54 2.41 18.96 -8.81
CA GLU A 54 3.01 19.25 -7.52
C GLU A 54 2.84 18.06 -6.55
N PRO A 55 3.87 17.68 -5.80
CA PRO A 55 3.80 16.55 -4.87
C PRO A 55 2.77 16.77 -3.74
N GLU A 56 2.49 18.03 -3.39
CA GLU A 56 1.48 18.40 -2.39
C GLU A 56 0.07 18.02 -2.83
N GLU A 57 -0.21 17.92 -4.12
CA GLU A 57 -1.51 17.47 -4.65
C GLU A 57 -1.79 15.99 -4.34
N LEU A 58 -0.75 15.19 -4.04
CA LEU A 58 -0.88 13.82 -3.58
C LEU A 58 -1.41 13.76 -2.14
N ILE A 59 -1.27 14.82 -1.36
CA ILE A 59 -1.65 14.87 0.05
C ILE A 59 -3.05 15.47 0.18
N VAL A 60 -4.05 14.63 0.38
CA VAL A 60 -5.46 15.07 0.55
C VAL A 60 -5.62 15.90 1.83
N ASN A 61 -5.01 15.46 2.92
CA ASN A 61 -4.94 16.22 4.16
C ASN A 61 -3.58 16.03 4.83
N THR A 62 -2.94 17.14 5.19
CA THR A 62 -1.79 17.09 6.11
C THR A 62 -2.22 16.65 7.50
N PRO A 63 -1.33 16.12 8.36
CA PRO A 63 -1.64 15.76 9.74
C PRO A 63 -2.32 16.88 10.52
N ALA A 64 -1.79 18.09 10.44
CA ALA A 64 -2.33 19.27 11.11
C ALA A 64 -3.73 19.65 10.61
N LYS A 65 -3.93 19.69 9.29
CA LYS A 65 -5.25 19.97 8.69
C LYS A 65 -6.27 18.90 9.07
N TYR A 66 -5.87 17.62 9.04
CA TYR A 66 -6.75 16.52 9.41
C TYR A 66 -7.15 16.60 10.90
N ALA A 67 -6.19 16.83 11.81
CA ALA A 67 -6.44 17.02 13.24
C ALA A 67 -7.41 18.19 13.50
N ALA A 68 -7.18 19.35 12.87
CA ALA A 68 -8.03 20.52 13.00
C ALA A 68 -9.47 20.27 12.51
N LEU A 69 -9.64 19.57 11.38
CA LEU A 69 -10.96 19.28 10.81
C LEU A 69 -11.75 18.22 11.58
N THR A 70 -11.06 17.26 12.21
CA THR A 70 -11.72 16.09 12.79
C THR A 70 -11.70 16.04 14.30
N GLY A 71 -10.75 16.70 14.95
CA GLY A 71 -10.47 16.57 16.38
C GLY A 71 -9.78 15.24 16.76
N VAL A 72 -9.22 14.54 15.78
CA VAL A 72 -8.39 13.34 15.99
C VAL A 72 -6.98 13.77 16.38
N GLU A 73 -6.42 13.17 17.42
CA GLU A 73 -5.00 13.29 17.71
C GLU A 73 -4.19 12.46 16.70
N VAL A 74 -3.23 13.09 16.00
CA VAL A 74 -2.44 12.44 14.94
C VAL A 74 -0.97 12.42 15.33
N LEU A 75 -0.43 11.21 15.48
CA LEU A 75 0.97 10.96 15.81
C LEU A 75 1.64 10.28 14.59
N THR A 76 2.38 11.06 13.82
CA THR A 76 3.15 10.58 12.66
C THR A 76 4.54 10.10 13.08
N GLU A 77 5.20 9.35 12.20
CA GLU A 77 6.55 8.82 12.41
C GLU A 77 6.65 7.91 13.65
N LYS A 78 5.51 7.28 14.02
CA LYS A 78 5.37 6.34 15.12
C LYS A 78 5.03 4.94 14.56
N GLU A 79 6.02 4.05 14.56
CA GLU A 79 5.86 2.67 14.11
C GLU A 79 5.41 1.79 15.26
N VAL A 80 4.22 1.22 15.17
CA VAL A 80 3.77 0.21 16.15
C VAL A 80 4.56 -1.08 15.91
N VAL A 81 5.27 -1.53 16.94
CA VAL A 81 6.17 -2.69 16.89
C VAL A 81 5.64 -3.92 17.61
N SER A 82 4.66 -3.75 18.51
CA SER A 82 3.95 -4.86 19.16
C SER A 82 2.64 -4.40 19.76
N ILE A 83 1.75 -5.36 20.03
CA ILE A 83 0.53 -5.16 20.82
C ILE A 83 0.52 -6.14 22.00
N ASP A 84 -0.06 -5.71 23.11
CA ASP A 84 -0.38 -6.56 24.25
C ASP A 84 -1.88 -6.50 24.51
N PRO A 85 -2.63 -7.54 24.09
CA PRO A 85 -4.08 -7.58 24.26
C PRO A 85 -4.53 -7.71 25.73
N GLN A 86 -3.68 -8.24 26.62
CA GLN A 86 -4.01 -8.44 28.03
C GLN A 86 -4.01 -7.11 28.78
N THR A 87 -2.98 -6.30 28.55
CA THR A 87 -2.86 -4.95 29.16
C THR A 87 -3.56 -3.88 28.33
N LYS A 88 -4.13 -4.23 27.16
CA LYS A 88 -4.73 -3.32 26.18
C LYS A 88 -3.78 -2.17 25.83
N SER A 89 -2.58 -2.52 25.43
CA SER A 89 -1.56 -1.55 25.08
C SER A 89 -0.88 -1.88 23.72
N VAL A 90 -0.36 -0.86 23.07
CA VAL A 90 0.57 -1.00 21.95
C VAL A 90 1.89 -0.33 22.29
N ARG A 91 2.97 -0.89 21.80
CA ARG A 91 4.30 -0.28 21.84
C ARG A 91 4.58 0.33 20.48
N ALA A 92 4.89 1.61 20.49
CA ALA A 92 5.26 2.35 19.29
C ALA A 92 6.71 2.86 19.43
N LYS A 93 7.43 2.86 18.32
CA LYS A 93 8.80 3.36 18.20
C LYS A 93 8.80 4.61 17.32
N ASP A 94 9.43 5.66 17.80
CA ASP A 94 9.71 6.84 16.99
C ASP A 94 10.71 6.48 15.89
N VAL A 95 10.33 6.75 14.64
CA VAL A 95 11.14 6.36 13.46
C VAL A 95 12.46 7.12 13.39
N LYS A 96 12.51 8.35 13.94
CA LYS A 96 13.71 9.20 13.89
C LYS A 96 14.66 8.96 15.06
N THR A 97 14.11 8.92 16.28
CA THR A 97 14.93 8.82 17.50
C THR A 97 15.17 7.39 17.94
N GLY A 98 14.28 6.47 17.54
CA GLY A 98 14.30 5.08 17.99
C GLY A 98 13.72 4.87 19.38
N GLU A 99 13.25 5.92 20.05
CA GLU A 99 12.63 5.85 21.37
C GLU A 99 11.29 5.11 21.31
N GLU A 100 11.03 4.29 22.34
CA GLU A 100 9.78 3.54 22.45
C GLU A 100 8.83 4.18 23.45
N GLU A 101 7.54 4.17 23.11
CA GLU A 101 6.46 4.65 23.95
C GLU A 101 5.30 3.64 23.99
N VAL A 102 4.51 3.65 25.06
CA VAL A 102 3.37 2.75 25.25
C VAL A 102 2.07 3.56 25.23
N HIS A 103 1.12 3.13 24.38
CA HIS A 103 -0.21 3.71 24.27
C HIS A 103 -1.27 2.69 24.72
N ASN A 104 -2.07 3.06 25.71
CA ASN A 104 -3.21 2.25 26.16
C ASN A 104 -4.46 2.57 25.37
N TYR A 105 -5.36 1.59 25.21
CA TYR A 105 -6.64 1.74 24.51
C TYR A 105 -7.79 1.03 25.22
N ASP A 106 -9.02 1.49 24.97
CA ASP A 106 -10.23 0.70 25.22
C ASP A 106 -10.57 -0.16 24.00
N LYS A 107 -10.37 0.40 22.79
CA LYS A 107 -10.54 -0.28 21.50
C LYS A 107 -9.34 0.01 20.60
N LEU A 108 -8.83 -1.03 19.94
CA LEU A 108 -7.73 -0.94 18.96
C LEU A 108 -8.27 -1.19 17.55
N VAL A 109 -7.88 -0.35 16.60
CA VAL A 109 -8.16 -0.52 15.17
C VAL A 109 -6.83 -0.66 14.42
N ILE A 110 -6.62 -1.80 13.80
CA ILE A 110 -5.45 -2.09 12.96
C ILE A 110 -5.82 -1.79 11.51
N ALA A 111 -5.20 -0.76 10.94
CA ALA A 111 -5.41 -0.29 9.56
C ALA A 111 -4.06 -0.04 8.85
N THR A 112 -3.08 -0.91 9.12
CA THR A 112 -1.69 -0.78 8.70
C THR A 112 -1.46 -0.99 7.20
N GLY A 113 -2.48 -1.50 6.50
CA GLY A 113 -2.43 -1.70 5.05
C GLY A 113 -1.42 -2.76 4.62
N ALA A 114 -0.82 -2.54 3.46
CA ALA A 114 0.15 -3.44 2.85
C ALA A 114 1.33 -2.67 2.27
N SER A 115 2.47 -3.33 2.12
CA SER A 115 3.69 -2.80 1.49
C SER A 115 4.04 -3.60 0.23
N PRO A 116 4.82 -3.04 -0.71
CA PRO A 116 5.29 -3.76 -1.87
C PRO A 116 6.00 -5.06 -1.47
N ALA A 117 5.73 -6.13 -2.20
CA ALA A 117 6.46 -7.37 -2.06
C ALA A 117 7.84 -7.22 -2.70
N VAL A 118 8.87 -7.32 -1.88
CA VAL A 118 10.26 -7.33 -2.36
C VAL A 118 10.60 -8.76 -2.79
N LEU A 119 10.92 -8.93 -4.08
CA LEU A 119 11.40 -10.21 -4.57
C LEU A 119 12.86 -10.42 -4.10
N PRO A 120 13.26 -11.66 -3.79
CA PRO A 120 14.64 -11.97 -3.44
C PRO A 120 15.52 -12.04 -4.71
N VAL A 121 15.61 -10.90 -5.41
CA VAL A 121 16.40 -10.74 -6.63
C VAL A 121 17.63 -9.91 -6.27
N LYS A 122 18.82 -10.37 -6.68
CA LYS A 122 20.07 -9.65 -6.48
C LYS A 122 20.04 -8.30 -7.23
N GLY A 123 20.60 -7.25 -6.65
CA GLY A 123 20.68 -5.92 -7.25
C GLY A 123 19.49 -5.01 -6.91
N MET A 124 18.63 -5.40 -5.96
CA MET A 124 17.53 -4.55 -5.50
C MET A 124 18.01 -3.25 -4.83
N GLU A 125 19.26 -3.22 -4.36
CA GLU A 125 19.91 -2.10 -3.70
C GLU A 125 20.51 -1.08 -4.67
N LEU A 126 20.55 -1.38 -5.96
CA LEU A 126 21.13 -0.49 -6.98
C LEU A 126 20.28 0.78 -7.16
N GLY A 127 20.96 1.89 -7.41
CA GLY A 127 20.30 3.14 -7.81
C GLY A 127 19.47 2.91 -9.09
N GLY A 128 18.24 3.46 -9.13
CA GLY A 128 17.32 3.26 -10.24
C GLY A 128 16.43 2.02 -10.10
N VAL A 129 16.47 1.33 -8.96
CA VAL A 129 15.51 0.27 -8.61
C VAL A 129 14.55 0.81 -7.54
N PHE A 130 13.27 0.85 -7.85
CA PHE A 130 12.25 1.42 -6.98
C PHE A 130 11.03 0.51 -6.80
N THR A 131 10.35 0.68 -5.69
CA THR A 131 8.95 0.25 -5.47
C THR A 131 8.04 1.48 -5.55
N MET A 132 6.71 1.28 -5.50
CA MET A 132 5.74 2.36 -5.55
C MET A 132 4.68 2.16 -4.46
N ARG A 133 4.69 3.00 -3.42
CA ARG A 133 3.74 2.92 -2.31
C ARG A 133 3.41 4.27 -1.68
N THR A 134 4.39 5.15 -1.52
CA THR A 134 4.28 6.41 -0.78
C THR A 134 4.48 7.61 -1.71
N PRO A 135 4.03 8.83 -1.31
CA PRO A 135 4.36 10.05 -2.05
C PRO A 135 5.86 10.24 -2.26
N GLU A 136 6.68 9.89 -1.26
CA GLU A 136 8.13 9.96 -1.35
C GLU A 136 8.69 9.04 -2.45
N ASP A 137 8.16 7.80 -2.58
CA ASP A 137 8.55 6.90 -3.68
C ASP A 137 8.29 7.56 -5.04
N ALA A 138 7.12 8.19 -5.22
CA ALA A 138 6.76 8.84 -6.48
C ALA A 138 7.66 10.04 -6.79
N VAL A 139 7.98 10.85 -5.76
CA VAL A 139 8.92 11.97 -5.88
C VAL A 139 10.31 11.47 -6.30
N ASN A 140 10.82 10.44 -5.62
CA ASN A 140 12.12 9.86 -5.92
C ASN A 140 12.19 9.25 -7.33
N VAL A 141 11.15 8.54 -7.76
CA VAL A 141 11.09 7.98 -9.13
C VAL A 141 11.07 9.08 -10.17
N ARG A 142 10.23 10.13 -9.98
CA ARG A 142 10.15 11.24 -10.94
C ARG A 142 11.48 11.99 -11.04
N ALA A 143 12.08 12.33 -9.91
CA ALA A 143 13.37 12.99 -9.85
C ALA A 143 14.45 12.15 -10.57
N TYR A 144 14.53 10.85 -10.26
CA TYR A 144 15.48 9.95 -10.90
C TYR A 144 15.30 9.86 -12.41
N VAL A 145 14.06 9.76 -12.90
CA VAL A 145 13.76 9.72 -14.34
C VAL A 145 14.25 10.98 -15.05
N GLU A 146 14.06 12.14 -14.42
CA GLU A 146 14.43 13.45 -14.97
C GLU A 146 15.94 13.70 -14.88
N GLU A 147 16.55 13.51 -13.73
CA GLU A 147 17.99 13.76 -13.48
C GLU A 147 18.90 12.81 -14.29
N GLU A 148 18.56 11.52 -14.33
CA GLU A 148 19.33 10.52 -15.07
C GLU A 148 18.94 10.44 -16.55
N ASN A 149 17.99 11.26 -17.00
CA ASN A 149 17.49 11.25 -18.38
C ASN A 149 17.16 9.82 -18.86
N VAL A 150 16.43 9.08 -18.04
CA VAL A 150 16.12 7.67 -18.27
C VAL A 150 15.44 7.46 -19.61
N LYS A 151 15.99 6.58 -20.47
CA LYS A 151 15.44 6.27 -21.80
C LYS A 151 14.72 4.93 -21.85
N LYS A 152 15.11 3.99 -20.97
CA LYS A 152 14.55 2.63 -20.95
C LYS A 152 14.24 2.22 -19.53
N ALA A 153 13.05 1.68 -19.31
CA ALA A 153 12.62 1.14 -18.04
C ALA A 153 12.09 -0.29 -18.19
N VAL A 154 12.29 -1.08 -17.14
CA VAL A 154 11.62 -2.37 -16.98
C VAL A 154 10.70 -2.30 -15.76
N VAL A 155 9.43 -2.66 -15.95
CA VAL A 155 8.45 -2.81 -14.87
C VAL A 155 8.27 -4.30 -14.61
N VAL A 156 8.52 -4.73 -13.38
CA VAL A 156 8.36 -6.13 -12.94
C VAL A 156 7.02 -6.27 -12.24
N GLY A 157 6.08 -6.91 -12.91
CA GLY A 157 4.70 -7.10 -12.48
C GLY A 157 3.69 -6.39 -13.40
N ALA A 158 2.75 -7.14 -13.96
CA ALA A 158 1.67 -6.67 -14.84
C ALA A 158 0.32 -6.58 -14.12
N GLY A 159 0.36 -6.26 -12.82
CA GLY A 159 -0.79 -5.84 -12.01
C GLY A 159 -1.15 -4.37 -12.24
N PHE A 160 -2.14 -3.83 -11.50
CA PHE A 160 -2.57 -2.43 -11.63
C PHE A 160 -1.41 -1.44 -11.49
N ILE A 161 -0.66 -1.50 -10.40
CA ILE A 161 0.44 -0.56 -10.13
C ILE A 161 1.48 -0.60 -11.26
N GLY A 162 1.87 -1.82 -11.70
CA GLY A 162 2.86 -1.96 -12.75
C GLY A 162 2.40 -1.42 -14.10
N LEU A 163 1.15 -1.66 -14.47
CA LEU A 163 0.59 -1.17 -15.74
C LEU A 163 0.39 0.35 -15.73
N GLU A 164 -0.08 0.92 -14.61
CA GLU A 164 -0.20 2.38 -14.45
C GLU A 164 1.18 3.06 -14.49
N MET A 165 2.20 2.48 -13.82
CA MET A 165 3.57 2.98 -13.92
C MET A 165 4.12 2.90 -15.33
N ALA A 166 3.85 1.79 -16.04
CA ALA A 166 4.32 1.62 -17.42
C ALA A 166 3.71 2.66 -18.37
N GLU A 167 2.42 2.93 -18.24
CA GLU A 167 1.73 3.95 -19.02
C GLU A 167 2.29 5.34 -18.75
N ASN A 168 2.43 5.71 -17.49
CA ASN A 168 2.89 7.03 -17.08
C ASN A 168 4.37 7.28 -17.43
N LEU A 169 5.23 6.28 -17.32
CA LEU A 169 6.62 6.36 -17.80
C LEU A 169 6.70 6.49 -19.32
N GLN A 170 5.83 5.77 -20.04
CA GLN A 170 5.76 5.86 -21.51
C GLN A 170 5.31 7.26 -21.96
N GLN A 171 4.35 7.88 -21.27
CA GLN A 171 3.93 9.27 -21.54
C GLN A 171 5.06 10.28 -21.31
N LYS A 172 5.98 10.01 -20.40
CA LYS A 172 7.24 10.77 -20.21
C LYS A 172 8.30 10.52 -21.31
N GLY A 173 7.99 9.69 -22.31
CA GLY A 173 8.91 9.35 -23.39
C GLY A 173 9.93 8.27 -23.04
N VAL A 174 9.73 7.53 -21.95
CA VAL A 174 10.56 6.38 -21.58
C VAL A 174 10.09 5.13 -22.34
N SER A 175 11.00 4.39 -22.97
CA SER A 175 10.67 3.10 -23.59
C SER A 175 10.49 2.03 -22.51
N VAL A 176 9.26 1.52 -22.35
CA VAL A 176 8.92 0.62 -21.25
C VAL A 176 8.73 -0.82 -21.71
N THR A 177 9.33 -1.75 -20.97
CA THR A 177 9.03 -3.17 -21.06
C THR A 177 8.45 -3.64 -19.73
N VAL A 178 7.24 -4.20 -19.75
CA VAL A 178 6.63 -4.86 -18.60
C VAL A 178 6.94 -6.35 -18.68
N ILE A 179 7.43 -6.94 -17.59
CA ILE A 179 7.58 -8.40 -17.47
C ILE A 179 6.70 -8.91 -16.34
N ASP A 180 6.14 -10.12 -16.50
CA ASP A 180 5.39 -10.78 -15.44
C ASP A 180 5.62 -12.30 -15.47
N PHE A 181 5.73 -12.91 -14.29
CA PHE A 181 5.83 -14.37 -14.14
C PHE A 181 4.54 -15.08 -14.57
N ALA A 182 3.38 -14.45 -14.37
CA ALA A 182 2.10 -14.97 -14.80
C ALA A 182 2.01 -15.06 -16.34
N PRO A 183 1.18 -15.97 -16.88
CA PRO A 183 1.04 -16.14 -18.33
C PRO A 183 0.30 -14.99 -19.02
N GLN A 184 -0.32 -14.09 -18.24
CA GLN A 184 -1.11 -12.96 -18.73
C GLN A 184 -1.01 -11.74 -17.83
N ILE A 185 -1.43 -10.58 -18.30
CA ILE A 185 -1.61 -9.37 -17.50
C ILE A 185 -2.84 -9.51 -16.60
N LEU A 186 -2.85 -8.83 -15.43
CA LEU A 186 -3.98 -8.81 -14.48
C LEU A 186 -4.56 -10.22 -14.19
N PRO A 187 -3.73 -11.23 -13.88
CA PRO A 187 -4.12 -12.65 -13.89
C PRO A 187 -5.23 -13.01 -12.90
N ASN A 188 -5.41 -12.21 -11.84
CA ASN A 188 -6.42 -12.44 -10.81
C ASN A 188 -7.73 -11.68 -11.06
N ILE A 189 -7.84 -10.93 -12.17
CA ILE A 189 -8.92 -9.97 -12.43
C ILE A 189 -9.56 -10.18 -13.81
N LEU A 190 -8.75 -10.45 -14.82
CA LEU A 190 -9.20 -10.65 -16.18
C LEU A 190 -9.12 -12.12 -16.57
N ASP A 191 -10.10 -12.57 -17.33
CA ASP A 191 -10.01 -13.82 -18.10
C ASP A 191 -9.03 -13.68 -19.28
N PRO A 192 -8.60 -14.80 -19.88
CA PRO A 192 -7.53 -14.79 -20.89
C PRO A 192 -7.84 -13.92 -22.12
N GLU A 193 -9.09 -13.90 -22.57
CA GLU A 193 -9.49 -13.12 -23.75
C GLU A 193 -9.38 -11.61 -23.47
N MET A 194 -9.84 -11.15 -22.32
CA MET A 194 -9.75 -9.74 -21.94
C MET A 194 -8.30 -9.34 -21.65
N ALA A 195 -7.52 -10.22 -21.03
CA ALA A 195 -6.10 -9.99 -20.84
C ALA A 195 -5.33 -9.87 -22.17
N ALA A 196 -5.66 -10.70 -23.15
CA ALA A 196 -5.08 -10.62 -24.49
C ALA A 196 -5.46 -9.30 -25.21
N TYR A 197 -6.70 -8.85 -25.07
CA TYR A 197 -7.15 -7.55 -25.59
C TYR A 197 -6.37 -6.40 -24.94
N GLY A 198 -6.25 -6.40 -23.62
CA GLY A 198 -5.47 -5.41 -22.87
C GLY A 198 -3.99 -5.40 -23.28
N LYS A 199 -3.36 -6.56 -23.41
CA LYS A 199 -1.98 -6.68 -23.90
C LYS A 199 -1.80 -6.09 -25.29
N LYS A 200 -2.75 -6.35 -26.22
CA LYS A 200 -2.75 -5.77 -27.57
C LYS A 200 -2.88 -4.24 -27.54
N HIS A 201 -3.67 -3.71 -26.61
CA HIS A 201 -3.81 -2.26 -26.42
C HIS A 201 -2.50 -1.63 -25.93
N LEU A 202 -1.84 -2.22 -24.94
CA LEU A 202 -0.54 -1.76 -24.43
C LEU A 202 0.52 -1.73 -25.54
N LEU A 203 0.58 -2.79 -26.37
CA LEU A 203 1.50 -2.84 -27.52
C LEU A 203 1.24 -1.71 -28.53
N LYS A 204 -0.02 -1.38 -28.81
CA LYS A 204 -0.38 -0.26 -29.69
C LYS A 204 0.05 1.10 -29.12
N LYS A 205 0.13 1.20 -27.77
CA LYS A 205 0.63 2.38 -27.06
C LYS A 205 2.16 2.40 -26.94
N GLY A 206 2.88 1.44 -27.52
CA GLY A 206 4.34 1.37 -27.48
C GLY A 206 4.92 0.71 -26.23
N ILE A 207 4.07 0.12 -25.38
CA ILE A 207 4.52 -0.60 -24.18
C ILE A 207 4.70 -2.08 -24.52
N LYS A 208 5.93 -2.59 -24.41
CA LYS A 208 6.23 -4.00 -24.61
C LYS A 208 5.83 -4.80 -23.37
N VAL A 209 5.16 -5.95 -23.56
CA VAL A 209 4.73 -6.83 -22.44
C VAL A 209 5.19 -8.26 -22.70
N ILE A 210 5.98 -8.81 -21.78
CA ILE A 210 6.54 -10.17 -21.83
C ILE A 210 6.02 -10.93 -20.60
N THR A 211 5.02 -11.76 -20.82
CA THR A 211 4.39 -12.62 -19.79
C THR A 211 5.09 -13.99 -19.72
N GLY A 212 4.89 -14.76 -18.64
CA GLY A 212 5.58 -16.03 -18.40
C GLY A 212 7.08 -15.85 -18.16
N THR A 213 7.49 -14.67 -17.67
CA THR A 213 8.91 -14.29 -17.58
C THR A 213 9.27 -13.89 -16.16
N LYS A 214 10.26 -14.57 -15.59
CA LYS A 214 10.77 -14.35 -14.23
C LYS A 214 11.94 -13.36 -14.26
N ALA A 215 11.95 -12.40 -13.35
CA ALA A 215 13.11 -11.59 -13.02
C ALA A 215 14.11 -12.46 -12.22
N GLU A 216 15.38 -12.49 -12.62
CA GLU A 216 16.41 -13.34 -12.00
C GLU A 216 17.50 -12.53 -11.29
N GLU A 217 17.99 -11.46 -11.91
CA GLU A 217 19.05 -10.62 -11.37
C GLU A 217 18.97 -9.22 -11.99
N ILE A 218 19.19 -8.19 -11.18
CA ILE A 218 19.38 -6.81 -11.63
C ILE A 218 20.87 -6.52 -11.56
N SER A 219 21.42 -6.01 -12.65
CA SER A 219 22.86 -5.81 -12.81
C SER A 219 23.20 -4.36 -13.10
N GLY A 220 24.35 -3.91 -12.58
CA GLY A 220 24.89 -2.58 -12.73
C GLY A 220 26.09 -2.39 -11.82
N ASP A 221 26.74 -1.23 -11.87
CA ASP A 221 27.79 -0.87 -10.91
C ASP A 221 27.15 -0.19 -9.67
N LYS A 222 26.90 1.11 -9.71
CA LYS A 222 26.17 1.85 -8.67
C LYS A 222 24.69 2.03 -9.01
N LYS A 223 24.37 2.00 -10.30
CA LYS A 223 23.02 2.16 -10.85
C LYS A 223 22.71 0.99 -11.77
N VAL A 224 21.42 0.70 -11.91
CA VAL A 224 20.97 -0.36 -12.80
C VAL A 224 21.33 -0.07 -14.25
N SER A 225 21.81 -1.08 -14.96
CA SER A 225 22.10 -1.04 -16.40
C SER A 225 21.35 -2.13 -17.18
N SER A 226 20.94 -3.19 -16.50
CA SER A 226 20.16 -4.28 -17.11
C SER A 226 19.46 -5.13 -16.06
N ILE A 227 18.47 -5.90 -16.51
CA ILE A 227 17.84 -6.97 -15.74
C ILE A 227 17.91 -8.28 -16.53
N LYS A 228 18.42 -9.32 -15.89
CA LYS A 228 18.41 -10.69 -16.40
C LYS A 228 17.06 -11.32 -16.08
N THR A 229 16.47 -11.95 -17.07
CA THR A 229 15.17 -12.63 -16.96
C THR A 229 15.26 -14.04 -17.55
N SER A 230 14.27 -14.88 -17.28
CA SER A 230 14.16 -16.21 -17.89
C SER A 230 14.01 -16.17 -19.43
N ALA A 231 13.68 -15.00 -20.01
CA ALA A 231 13.53 -14.78 -21.45
C ALA A 231 14.74 -14.01 -22.07
N GLY A 232 15.82 -13.79 -21.30
CA GLY A 232 17.00 -13.07 -21.74
C GLY A 232 17.30 -11.81 -20.94
N VAL A 233 18.26 -11.02 -21.38
CA VAL A 233 18.71 -9.79 -20.73
C VAL A 233 18.04 -8.56 -21.35
N LEU A 234 17.50 -7.68 -20.52
CA LEU A 234 16.90 -6.40 -20.93
C LEU A 234 17.77 -5.26 -20.41
N SER A 235 18.27 -4.41 -21.31
CA SER A 235 18.97 -3.18 -20.95
C SER A 235 17.97 -2.14 -20.45
N CYS A 236 18.22 -1.52 -19.29
CA CYS A 236 17.36 -0.48 -18.69
C CYS A 236 18.17 0.41 -17.74
N GLY A 237 17.75 1.66 -17.59
CA GLY A 237 18.26 2.59 -16.57
C GLY A 237 17.33 2.77 -15.39
N LEU A 238 16.16 2.11 -15.41
CA LEU A 238 15.16 2.15 -14.33
C LEU A 238 14.48 0.79 -14.22
N VAL A 239 14.28 0.31 -13.01
CA VAL A 239 13.45 -0.85 -12.69
C VAL A 239 12.38 -0.44 -11.67
N ILE A 240 11.12 -0.67 -12.02
CA ILE A 240 9.99 -0.54 -11.07
C ILE A 240 9.57 -1.94 -10.63
N MET A 241 9.72 -2.23 -9.34
CA MET A 241 9.33 -3.50 -8.75
C MET A 241 7.87 -3.42 -8.27
N ALA A 242 6.96 -3.99 -9.03
CA ALA A 242 5.51 -4.01 -8.79
C ALA A 242 4.97 -5.46 -8.73
N ALA A 243 5.75 -6.40 -8.17
CA ALA A 243 5.49 -7.84 -8.17
C ALA A 243 4.51 -8.30 -7.06
N GLY A 244 3.61 -7.44 -6.64
CA GLY A 244 2.61 -7.72 -5.60
C GLY A 244 2.83 -6.91 -4.33
N ILE A 245 2.00 -7.21 -3.31
CA ILE A 245 2.01 -6.56 -2.01
C ILE A 245 1.93 -7.59 -0.88
N ARG A 246 2.35 -7.20 0.32
CA ARG A 246 2.24 -8.00 1.56
C ARG A 246 1.60 -7.19 2.66
N PRO A 247 0.65 -7.75 3.44
CA PRO A 247 0.07 -7.07 4.59
C PRO A 247 1.11 -6.66 5.63
N ASN A 248 0.93 -5.48 6.22
CA ASN A 248 1.82 -4.96 7.27
C ASN A 248 1.36 -5.46 8.64
N THR A 249 1.61 -6.71 8.95
CA THR A 249 1.10 -7.43 10.13
C THR A 249 2.19 -8.13 10.94
N GLY A 250 3.46 -8.00 10.58
CA GLY A 250 4.58 -8.67 11.25
C GLY A 250 4.67 -8.36 12.75
N PHE A 251 4.28 -7.15 13.17
CA PHE A 251 4.25 -6.77 14.58
C PHE A 251 3.20 -7.52 15.43
N LEU A 252 2.34 -8.33 14.79
CA LEU A 252 1.28 -9.12 15.44
C LEU A 252 1.67 -10.58 15.68
N GLU A 253 2.84 -11.04 15.25
CA GLU A 253 3.22 -12.47 15.27
C GLU A 253 3.08 -13.13 16.65
N ASN A 254 3.32 -12.39 17.73
CA ASN A 254 3.24 -12.91 19.10
C ASN A 254 2.00 -12.45 19.87
N SER A 255 1.02 -11.86 19.20
CA SER A 255 -0.19 -11.30 19.84
C SER A 255 -1.32 -12.32 20.07
N GLY A 256 -1.26 -13.47 19.43
CA GLY A 256 -2.34 -14.46 19.41
C GLY A 256 -3.50 -14.11 18.47
N ILE A 257 -3.36 -13.08 17.64
CA ILE A 257 -4.37 -12.74 16.63
C ILE A 257 -4.39 -13.79 15.51
N GLU A 258 -5.58 -14.20 15.09
CA GLU A 258 -5.73 -15.15 13.98
C GLU A 258 -5.45 -14.48 12.63
N MET A 259 -4.55 -15.10 11.86
CA MET A 259 -4.14 -14.64 10.54
C MET A 259 -4.11 -15.78 9.52
N ASN A 260 -4.30 -15.44 8.23
CA ASN A 260 -4.11 -16.36 7.12
C ASN A 260 -3.21 -15.70 6.06
N ARG A 261 -2.05 -16.32 5.78
CA ARG A 261 -1.05 -15.80 4.82
C ARG A 261 -0.67 -14.34 5.06
N GLY A 262 -0.58 -13.95 6.34
CA GLY A 262 -0.24 -12.59 6.76
C GLY A 262 -1.43 -11.61 6.79
N THR A 263 -2.64 -11.98 6.33
CA THR A 263 -3.83 -11.14 6.49
C THR A 263 -4.53 -11.45 7.81
N ILE A 264 -5.04 -10.42 8.49
CA ILE A 264 -5.82 -10.55 9.70
C ILE A 264 -7.21 -11.09 9.35
N LEU A 265 -7.68 -12.11 10.06
CA LEU A 265 -9.04 -12.61 9.91
C LEU A 265 -10.01 -11.74 10.71
N VAL A 266 -11.07 -11.29 10.05
CA VAL A 266 -12.11 -10.48 10.68
C VAL A 266 -13.50 -11.04 10.38
N ASP A 267 -14.41 -10.85 11.31
CA ASP A 267 -15.82 -11.14 11.12
C ASP A 267 -16.54 -10.03 10.33
N ARG A 268 -17.86 -10.14 10.18
CA ARG A 268 -18.69 -9.15 9.46
C ARG A 268 -18.73 -7.77 10.14
N THR A 269 -18.30 -7.70 11.40
CA THR A 269 -18.21 -6.46 12.19
C THR A 269 -16.78 -5.92 12.25
N MET A 270 -15.86 -6.44 11.40
CA MET A 270 -14.45 -6.09 11.39
C MET A 270 -13.72 -6.43 12.71
N LYS A 271 -14.32 -7.30 13.55
CA LYS A 271 -13.72 -7.74 14.81
C LYS A 271 -12.75 -8.89 14.53
N THR A 272 -11.59 -8.86 15.18
CA THR A 272 -10.57 -9.92 15.12
C THR A 272 -10.86 -11.02 16.17
N SER A 273 -10.01 -12.03 16.24
CA SER A 273 -10.06 -13.05 17.30
C SER A 273 -9.75 -12.50 18.70
N LEU A 274 -9.14 -11.32 18.79
CA LEU A 274 -8.80 -10.67 20.07
C LEU A 274 -9.92 -9.74 20.53
N THR A 275 -10.18 -9.75 21.85
CA THR A 275 -11.18 -8.87 22.48
C THR A 275 -10.78 -7.40 22.31
N ASP A 276 -11.73 -6.57 21.88
CA ASP A 276 -11.55 -5.13 21.71
C ASP A 276 -10.53 -4.72 20.62
N VAL A 277 -10.14 -5.66 19.77
CA VAL A 277 -9.25 -5.43 18.62
C VAL A 277 -10.00 -5.66 17.32
N TYR A 278 -9.95 -4.67 16.45
CA TYR A 278 -10.61 -4.63 15.15
C TYR A 278 -9.57 -4.36 14.07
N ALA A 279 -9.87 -4.73 12.83
CA ALA A 279 -8.97 -4.42 11.71
C ALA A 279 -9.75 -4.11 10.44
N ALA A 280 -9.17 -3.27 9.55
CA ALA A 280 -9.77 -2.86 8.29
C ALA A 280 -8.72 -2.45 7.24
N GLY A 281 -9.06 -2.53 5.97
CA GLY A 281 -8.22 -2.16 4.83
C GLY A 281 -7.31 -3.29 4.35
N ASP A 282 -6.23 -2.95 3.66
CA ASP A 282 -5.42 -3.92 2.92
C ASP A 282 -4.71 -4.96 3.81
N CYS A 283 -4.76 -4.83 5.14
CA CYS A 283 -4.20 -5.82 6.07
C CYS A 283 -5.18 -6.94 6.46
N VAL A 284 -6.45 -6.87 6.03
CA VAL A 284 -7.47 -7.84 6.43
C VAL A 284 -7.90 -8.78 5.31
N GLN A 285 -8.41 -9.94 5.70
CA GLN A 285 -9.15 -10.87 4.85
C GLN A 285 -10.60 -10.91 5.32
N VAL A 286 -11.52 -10.70 4.40
CA VAL A 286 -12.97 -10.69 4.63
C VAL A 286 -13.63 -11.87 3.95
N VAL A 287 -14.88 -12.18 4.35
CA VAL A 287 -15.70 -13.19 3.66
C VAL A 287 -16.54 -12.49 2.58
N SER A 288 -16.36 -12.89 1.33
CA SER A 288 -17.17 -12.40 0.22
C SER A 288 -18.65 -12.76 0.42
N ARG A 289 -19.53 -11.77 0.37
CA ARG A 289 -20.98 -12.00 0.49
C ARG A 289 -21.59 -12.72 -0.73
N ILE A 290 -20.89 -12.67 -1.87
CA ILE A 290 -21.35 -13.30 -3.12
C ILE A 290 -20.96 -14.78 -3.14
N THR A 291 -19.70 -15.08 -2.81
CA THR A 291 -19.16 -16.44 -2.95
C THR A 291 -19.12 -17.22 -1.64
N GLY A 292 -19.30 -16.57 -0.49
CA GLY A 292 -19.10 -17.17 0.84
C GLY A 292 -17.65 -17.54 1.17
N LYS A 293 -16.70 -17.24 0.27
CA LYS A 293 -15.29 -17.59 0.43
C LYS A 293 -14.49 -16.43 1.04
N ALA A 294 -13.42 -16.78 1.73
CA ALA A 294 -12.43 -15.81 2.19
C ALA A 294 -11.80 -15.10 0.99
N GLN A 295 -11.73 -13.76 1.05
CA GLN A 295 -11.20 -12.92 -0.01
C GLN A 295 -10.32 -11.82 0.56
N TRP A 296 -9.18 -11.59 -0.08
CA TRP A 296 -8.33 -10.44 0.16
C TRP A 296 -8.54 -9.41 -0.95
N SER A 297 -8.98 -8.21 -0.57
CA SER A 297 -9.32 -7.13 -1.53
C SER A 297 -8.59 -5.84 -1.16
N PRO A 298 -7.28 -5.73 -1.46
CA PRO A 298 -6.46 -4.56 -1.12
C PRO A 298 -6.74 -3.40 -2.09
N MET A 299 -7.90 -2.79 -1.93
CA MET A 299 -8.39 -1.70 -2.78
C MET A 299 -8.82 -0.50 -1.92
N GLY A 300 -8.47 0.70 -2.36
CA GLY A 300 -8.82 1.93 -1.64
C GLY A 300 -10.31 2.12 -1.40
N SER A 301 -11.17 1.68 -2.32
CA SER A 301 -12.64 1.68 -2.18
C SER A 301 -13.10 0.73 -1.07
N SER A 302 -12.58 -0.50 -1.03
CA SER A 302 -12.84 -1.47 0.04
C SER A 302 -12.39 -0.93 1.40
N ALA A 303 -11.15 -0.45 1.48
CA ALA A 303 -10.57 0.11 2.70
C ALA A 303 -11.40 1.29 3.27
N ASN A 304 -11.88 2.19 2.40
CA ASN A 304 -12.75 3.30 2.81
C ASN A 304 -14.11 2.81 3.32
N LEU A 305 -14.70 1.83 2.65
CA LEU A 305 -16.01 1.28 3.04
C LEU A 305 -15.90 0.53 4.38
N GLU A 306 -14.88 -0.31 4.53
CA GLU A 306 -14.58 -1.03 5.77
C GLU A 306 -14.33 -0.08 6.94
N GLY A 307 -13.49 0.94 6.75
CA GLY A 307 -13.23 1.94 7.80
C GLY A 307 -14.48 2.72 8.21
N ARG A 308 -15.37 3.04 7.26
CA ARG A 308 -16.64 3.69 7.54
C ARG A 308 -17.58 2.76 8.32
N THR A 309 -17.70 1.51 7.91
CA THR A 309 -18.53 0.50 8.55
C THR A 309 -18.05 0.22 9.98
N LEU A 310 -16.74 0.02 10.14
CA LEU A 310 -16.13 -0.19 11.45
C LEU A 310 -16.41 0.96 12.42
N ALA A 311 -16.27 2.19 11.96
CA ALA A 311 -16.59 3.35 12.80
C ALA A 311 -18.05 3.38 13.25
N GLN A 312 -19.00 3.03 12.38
CA GLN A 312 -20.42 2.95 12.71
C GLN A 312 -20.69 1.87 13.78
N ILE A 313 -20.04 0.72 13.65
CA ILE A 313 -20.13 -0.38 14.62
C ILE A 313 -19.60 0.06 15.98
N LEU A 314 -18.41 0.65 16.03
CA LEU A 314 -17.79 1.12 17.27
C LEU A 314 -18.56 2.26 17.94
N ALA A 315 -19.25 3.07 17.15
CA ALA A 315 -20.14 4.14 17.65
C ALA A 315 -21.52 3.63 18.09
N GLY A 316 -21.85 2.36 17.89
CA GLY A 316 -23.17 1.79 18.17
C GLY A 316 -24.27 2.22 17.19
N GLU A 317 -23.91 2.74 16.01
CA GLU A 317 -24.85 3.21 14.98
C GLU A 317 -25.43 2.05 14.11
N GLN A 318 -24.80 0.89 14.10
CA GLN A 318 -25.27 -0.30 13.36
C GLN A 318 -26.01 -1.26 14.29
N LYS A 319 -27.24 -1.62 13.88
CA LYS A 319 -28.04 -2.70 14.46
C LYS A 319 -27.80 -4.02 13.73
#